data_8d2b9e1885a299c8ac74ea1dc357eeac
#
_entry.id   8d2b9e1885a299c8ac74ea1dc357eeac
#
_cell.length_a   1.000
_cell.length_b   1.000
_cell.length_c   1.000
_cell.angle_alpha   90.00
_cell.angle_beta   90.00
_cell.angle_gamma   90.00
#
_symmetry.space_group_name_H-M   'P 1'
#
loop_
_entity.id
_entity.type
_entity.pdbx_description
1 polymer ?
#
loop_
_entity_poly.entity_id
_entity_poly.type
_entity_poly.pdbx_seq_one_letter_code
_entity_poly.pdbx_strand_id
1 'polypeptide(L)'
;MKTQTIFVLLFLGNILLQPIMAQTNRVTTTRTTGTTVENGVTMMVTQETTTRYRRTTSQGVPDAKLGYTPGQTPMDLALPLAETVMARYPDYRLAYWKDYTYVQGYMFEAMDRLGQLTGNPDYLEYIRKYIDYFVDDDGNYKGGGLTNLDNFMTGSAFCTLYARTGNEKYKKAALQILKAVDDYPSSDGQFWHGNRSPNMWIDGVFMMQMFLIRCGQYVGETDYCYNTACRNVITAARHLQRPDGLVLHAWTTEPEKATWADKQTGLSPEVWSEGMGWYTLVVPELLAVLPETHPDYNKILDIYIKMCRGLKSVQDKSTGGWFMVVD
;
A
#
# COMPACT_ATOMS: atom_id res chain seq x y z
N MET A 1 25.06 22.38 -0.26
CA MET A 1 24.36 22.13 1.01
C MET A 1 23.14 21.30 0.67
N LYS A 2 23.16 19.99 0.96
CA LYS A 2 22.01 19.10 0.75
C LYS A 2 21.02 19.38 1.90
N THR A 3 19.85 19.88 1.57
CA THR A 3 18.77 20.10 2.53
C THR A 3 18.25 18.73 2.94
N GLN A 4 18.51 18.33 4.18
CA GLN A 4 17.96 17.11 4.76
C GLN A 4 16.52 17.40 5.14
N THR A 5 15.57 16.96 4.32
CA THR A 5 14.19 16.84 4.73
C THR A 5 14.01 15.43 5.27
N ILE A 6 13.98 15.31 6.59
CA ILE A 6 13.73 14.04 7.27
C ILE A 6 12.22 13.79 7.17
N PHE A 7 11.81 12.96 6.23
CA PHE A 7 10.49 12.33 6.25
C PHE A 7 10.55 11.19 7.26
N VAL A 8 10.04 11.41 8.45
CA VAL A 8 9.65 10.33 9.36
C VAL A 8 8.39 9.72 8.76
N LEU A 9 8.56 8.79 7.82
CA LEU A 9 7.49 7.91 7.39
C LEU A 9 7.02 7.13 8.60
N LEU A 10 5.76 7.31 8.97
CA LEU A 10 5.06 6.53 9.99
C LEU A 10 4.98 5.04 9.55
N PHE A 11 6.12 4.36 9.58
CA PHE A 11 6.25 2.91 9.41
C PHE A 11 5.53 2.11 10.51
N LEU A 12 4.95 2.80 11.49
CA LEU A 12 4.55 2.24 12.77
C LEU A 12 3.09 1.80 12.85
N GLY A 13 2.27 2.09 11.84
CA GLY A 13 0.84 1.73 11.87
C GLY A 13 0.55 0.24 11.65
N ASN A 14 1.43 -0.51 11.00
CA ASN A 14 1.16 -1.89 10.61
C ASN A 14 1.73 -2.98 11.53
N ILE A 15 2.61 -2.63 12.46
CA ILE A 15 3.24 -3.65 13.34
C ILE A 15 2.35 -4.02 14.54
N LEU A 16 1.36 -3.19 14.90
CA LEU A 16 0.61 -3.33 16.16
C LEU A 16 -0.79 -3.93 16.03
N LEU A 17 -1.29 -4.25 14.83
CA LEU A 17 -2.68 -4.70 14.64
C LEU A 17 -2.82 -6.04 13.94
N GLN A 18 -1.97 -7.01 14.29
CA GLN A 18 -2.32 -8.40 13.96
C GLN A 18 -3.04 -9.03 15.16
N PRO A 19 -4.26 -9.56 15.00
CA PRO A 19 -4.82 -10.46 16.00
C PRO A 19 -3.85 -11.63 16.16
N ILE A 20 -3.73 -12.13 17.38
CA ILE A 20 -2.96 -13.33 17.72
C ILE A 20 -3.52 -14.49 16.90
N MET A 21 -2.95 -14.72 15.73
CA MET A 21 -3.29 -15.87 14.89
C MET A 21 -2.29 -16.98 15.17
N ALA A 22 -2.81 -18.20 15.28
CA ALA A 22 -2.05 -19.41 15.61
C ALA A 22 -0.81 -19.59 14.73
N GLN A 23 0.24 -20.12 15.32
CA GLN A 23 1.49 -20.46 14.63
C GLN A 23 1.23 -21.44 13.48
N THR A 24 1.43 -21.03 12.26
CA THR A 24 1.49 -21.93 11.11
C THR A 24 2.92 -21.95 10.57
N ASN A 25 3.56 -23.12 10.63
CA ASN A 25 4.82 -23.36 9.94
C ASN A 25 4.51 -23.66 8.47
N ARG A 26 5.06 -22.87 7.58
CA ARG A 26 4.89 -23.10 6.14
C ARG A 26 6.18 -23.69 5.56
N VAL A 27 6.01 -24.75 4.77
CA VAL A 27 7.08 -25.37 3.98
C VAL A 27 6.68 -25.24 2.52
N THR A 28 7.46 -24.51 1.72
CA THR A 28 7.29 -24.44 0.26
C THR A 28 8.43 -25.23 -0.37
N THR A 29 8.09 -26.22 -1.19
CA THR A 29 9.06 -26.98 -1.97
C THR A 29 8.94 -26.58 -3.43
N THR A 30 10.00 -26.04 -4.01
CA THR A 30 10.10 -25.72 -5.43
C THR A 30 10.97 -26.77 -6.09
N ARG A 31 10.44 -27.41 -7.15
CA ARG A 31 11.19 -28.34 -7.99
C ARG A 31 11.62 -27.65 -9.27
N THR A 32 12.91 -27.62 -9.54
CA THR A 32 13.46 -27.15 -10.80
C THR A 32 14.11 -28.36 -11.48
N THR A 33 13.64 -28.68 -12.69
CA THR A 33 14.20 -29.78 -13.48
C THR A 33 15.07 -29.18 -14.60
N GLY A 34 16.32 -29.60 -14.63
CA GLY A 34 17.30 -29.22 -15.66
C GLY A 34 18.01 -30.46 -16.19
N THR A 35 18.70 -30.31 -17.30
CA THR A 35 19.55 -31.38 -17.83
C THR A 35 21.01 -31.01 -17.62
N THR A 36 21.82 -31.95 -17.15
CA THR A 36 23.28 -31.86 -17.12
C THR A 36 23.89 -32.98 -17.95
N VAL A 37 25.06 -32.74 -18.53
CA VAL A 37 25.79 -33.75 -19.30
C VAL A 37 27.06 -34.09 -18.52
N GLU A 38 27.18 -35.32 -18.10
CA GLU A 38 28.35 -35.84 -17.42
C GLU A 38 28.85 -37.09 -18.16
N ASN A 39 30.13 -37.12 -18.55
CA ASN A 39 30.73 -38.19 -19.34
C ASN A 39 29.99 -38.58 -20.63
N GLY A 40 29.40 -37.59 -21.31
CA GLY A 40 28.67 -37.80 -22.57
C GLY A 40 27.25 -38.36 -22.38
N VAL A 41 26.78 -38.53 -21.17
CA VAL A 41 25.42 -38.95 -20.82
C VAL A 41 24.60 -37.76 -20.35
N THR A 42 23.48 -37.50 -21.02
CA THR A 42 22.54 -36.45 -20.59
C THR A 42 21.68 -36.99 -19.44
N MET A 43 21.81 -36.41 -18.28
CA MET A 43 21.02 -36.75 -17.08
C MET A 43 20.03 -35.63 -16.78
N MET A 44 18.82 -36.02 -16.39
CA MET A 44 17.85 -35.08 -15.81
C MET A 44 18.16 -34.90 -14.33
N VAL A 45 18.47 -33.68 -13.93
CA VAL A 45 18.69 -33.32 -12.53
C VAL A 45 17.49 -32.54 -12.03
N THR A 46 16.85 -33.05 -10.99
CA THR A 46 15.78 -32.36 -10.29
C THR A 46 16.32 -31.80 -9.00
N GLN A 47 16.38 -30.50 -8.88
CA GLN A 47 16.77 -29.82 -7.65
C GLN A 47 15.53 -29.44 -6.87
N GLU A 48 15.38 -29.96 -5.68
CA GLU A 48 14.34 -29.56 -4.74
C GLU A 48 14.91 -28.53 -3.76
N THR A 49 14.36 -27.33 -3.81
CA THR A 49 14.65 -26.30 -2.80
C THR A 49 13.47 -26.20 -1.86
N THR A 50 13.67 -26.61 -0.62
CA THR A 50 12.67 -26.50 0.43
C THR A 50 12.95 -25.25 1.25
N THR A 51 12.10 -24.23 1.11
CA THR A 51 12.17 -23.02 1.93
C THR A 51 11.18 -23.17 3.10
N ARG A 52 11.70 -23.17 4.31
CA ARG A 52 10.89 -23.18 5.53
C ARG A 52 10.73 -21.75 6.01
N TYR A 53 9.53 -21.20 5.85
CA TYR A 53 9.17 -19.95 6.51
C TYR A 53 8.69 -20.28 7.91
N ARG A 54 9.53 -19.99 8.90
CA ARG A 54 9.09 -19.95 10.28
C ARG A 54 8.46 -18.59 10.50
N ARG A 55 7.14 -18.54 10.62
CA ARG A 55 6.48 -17.36 11.17
C ARG A 55 6.93 -17.28 12.64
N THR A 56 8.00 -16.55 12.88
CA THR A 56 8.23 -16.02 14.20
C THR A 56 7.13 -15.00 14.40
N THR A 57 6.17 -15.30 15.28
CA THR A 57 5.47 -14.22 15.95
C THR A 57 6.58 -13.31 16.43
N SER A 58 6.73 -12.15 15.79
CA SER A 58 7.58 -11.11 16.34
C SER A 58 6.94 -10.77 17.69
N GLN A 59 7.42 -11.38 18.75
CA GLN A 59 7.40 -10.67 20.02
C GLN A 59 8.13 -9.38 19.66
N GLY A 60 7.41 -8.26 19.71
CA GLY A 60 7.95 -6.97 19.30
C GLY A 60 9.34 -6.84 19.91
N VAL A 61 10.29 -6.34 19.15
CA VAL A 61 11.64 -6.09 19.69
C VAL A 61 11.41 -5.28 20.96
N PRO A 62 11.88 -5.69 22.13
CA PRO A 62 11.65 -4.95 23.36
C PRO A 62 12.09 -3.51 23.18
N ASP A 63 11.31 -2.54 23.64
CA ASP A 63 11.53 -1.10 23.44
C ASP A 63 12.97 -0.67 23.72
N ALA A 64 13.61 -1.25 24.74
CA ALA A 64 15.02 -1.02 25.05
C ALA A 64 16.00 -1.41 23.92
N LYS A 65 15.61 -2.32 23.00
CA LYS A 65 16.43 -2.70 21.84
C LYS A 65 16.17 -1.85 20.61
N LEU A 66 15.07 -1.12 20.58
CA LEU A 66 14.73 -0.21 19.49
C LEU A 66 15.32 1.21 19.70
N GLY A 67 15.94 1.48 20.85
CA GLY A 67 16.56 2.77 21.14
C GLY A 67 15.55 3.90 21.35
N TYR A 68 14.27 3.58 21.61
CA TYR A 68 13.29 4.59 21.97
C TYR A 68 13.57 5.17 23.36
N THR A 69 13.29 6.45 23.50
CA THR A 69 13.22 7.05 24.85
C THR A 69 12.12 6.34 25.63
N PRO A 70 12.38 5.87 26.85
CA PRO A 70 11.35 5.22 27.66
C PRO A 70 10.10 6.10 27.75
N GLY A 71 8.92 5.52 27.44
CA GLY A 71 7.65 6.22 27.39
C GLY A 71 7.26 6.85 26.05
N GLN A 72 8.11 6.75 25.01
CA GLN A 72 7.72 7.17 23.66
C GLN A 72 7.36 5.95 22.81
N THR A 73 6.07 5.75 22.63
CA THR A 73 5.51 4.74 21.71
C THR A 73 4.99 5.42 20.44
N PRO A 74 4.74 4.69 19.35
CA PRO A 74 4.03 5.23 18.19
C PRO A 74 2.70 5.93 18.53
N MET A 75 2.00 5.43 19.54
CA MET A 75 0.75 6.03 20.03
C MET A 75 0.97 7.40 20.67
N ASP A 76 2.07 7.59 21.38
CA ASP A 76 2.42 8.88 21.99
C ASP A 76 2.66 9.99 20.95
N LEU A 77 2.93 9.60 19.69
CA LEU A 77 3.05 10.52 18.55
C LEU A 77 1.75 10.62 17.75
N ALA A 78 1.08 9.51 17.51
CA ALA A 78 -0.10 9.46 16.65
C ALA A 78 -1.31 10.18 17.28
N LEU A 79 -1.55 10.00 18.58
CA LEU A 79 -2.67 10.63 19.28
C LEU A 79 -2.58 12.16 19.28
N PRO A 80 -1.48 12.79 19.75
CA PRO A 80 -1.36 14.26 19.73
C PRO A 80 -1.41 14.82 18.30
N LEU A 81 -0.90 14.07 17.30
CA LEU A 81 -0.98 14.50 15.90
C LEU A 81 -2.43 14.55 15.42
N ALA A 82 -3.20 13.49 15.63
CA ALA A 82 -4.61 13.43 15.24
C ALA A 82 -5.43 14.49 15.99
N GLU A 83 -5.23 14.66 17.28
CA GLU A 83 -5.89 15.70 18.09
C GLU A 83 -5.52 17.11 17.59
N THR A 84 -4.25 17.34 17.22
CA THR A 84 -3.80 18.61 16.65
C THR A 84 -4.49 18.89 15.33
N VAL A 85 -4.63 17.89 14.46
CA VAL A 85 -5.34 18.04 13.17
C VAL A 85 -6.80 18.38 13.42
N MET A 86 -7.50 17.67 14.30
CA MET A 86 -8.91 17.91 14.62
C MET A 86 -9.13 19.29 15.27
N ALA A 87 -8.24 19.71 16.17
CA ALA A 87 -8.32 21.01 16.81
C ALA A 87 -8.02 22.16 15.84
N ARG A 88 -7.03 22.00 14.97
CA ARG A 88 -6.64 23.01 13.98
C ARG A 88 -7.66 23.14 12.84
N TYR A 89 -8.25 22.03 12.45
CA TYR A 89 -9.20 21.93 11.34
C TYR A 89 -10.50 21.26 11.80
N PRO A 90 -11.29 21.88 12.69
CA PRO A 90 -12.55 21.31 13.19
C PRO A 90 -13.55 21.03 12.07
N ASP A 91 -13.45 21.79 10.98
CA ASP A 91 -14.03 21.49 9.68
C ASP A 91 -12.86 21.20 8.70
N TYR A 92 -12.69 19.95 8.29
CA TYR A 92 -11.58 19.55 7.46
C TYR A 92 -11.54 20.24 6.09
N ARG A 93 -12.69 20.76 5.63
CA ARG A 93 -12.78 21.57 4.40
C ARG A 93 -12.00 22.88 4.49
N LEU A 94 -11.68 23.34 5.71
CA LEU A 94 -10.87 24.53 5.93
C LEU A 94 -9.36 24.24 5.93
N ALA A 95 -8.98 22.96 5.85
CA ALA A 95 -7.59 22.58 5.72
C ALA A 95 -7.00 23.04 4.39
N TYR A 96 -5.69 23.28 4.36
CA TYR A 96 -4.97 23.64 3.14
C TYR A 96 -5.19 22.62 2.01
N TRP A 97 -5.31 21.34 2.35
CA TRP A 97 -5.54 20.20 1.44
C TRP A 97 -6.99 19.72 1.47
N LYS A 98 -7.93 20.62 1.35
CA LYS A 98 -9.38 20.36 1.45
C LYS A 98 -9.98 19.55 0.30
N ASP A 99 -9.26 19.42 -0.80
CA ASP A 99 -9.75 18.78 -2.01
C ASP A 99 -9.88 17.27 -1.82
N TYR A 100 -10.79 16.63 -2.57
CA TYR A 100 -10.98 15.19 -2.56
C TYR A 100 -9.78 14.49 -3.22
N THR A 101 -8.79 14.12 -2.43
CA THR A 101 -7.54 13.49 -2.89
C THR A 101 -6.94 12.56 -1.82
N TYR A 102 -5.86 11.87 -2.13
CA TYR A 102 -5.24 10.83 -1.30
C TYR A 102 -4.90 11.29 0.13
N VAL A 103 -4.55 12.55 0.33
CA VAL A 103 -4.14 13.07 1.65
C VAL A 103 -5.22 12.83 2.70
N GLN A 104 -6.48 13.09 2.34
CA GLN A 104 -7.63 12.84 3.22
C GLN A 104 -7.84 11.35 3.45
N GLY A 105 -7.83 10.57 2.37
CA GLY A 105 -8.01 9.12 2.46
C GLY A 105 -6.99 8.48 3.40
N TYR A 106 -5.72 8.85 3.26
CA TYR A 106 -4.65 8.34 4.12
C TYR A 106 -4.80 8.77 5.57
N MET A 107 -5.13 10.05 5.81
CA MET A 107 -5.37 10.56 7.17
C MET A 107 -6.56 9.84 7.82
N PHE A 108 -7.64 9.61 7.09
CA PHE A 108 -8.83 8.95 7.62
C PHE A 108 -8.62 7.46 7.92
N GLU A 109 -7.80 6.77 7.14
CA GLU A 109 -7.36 5.40 7.48
C GLU A 109 -6.63 5.37 8.83
N ALA A 110 -5.74 6.33 9.08
CA ALA A 110 -5.04 6.43 10.37
C ALA A 110 -5.99 6.78 11.52
N MET A 111 -6.91 7.70 11.31
CA MET A 111 -7.91 8.10 12.32
C MET A 111 -8.89 6.97 12.64
N ASP A 112 -9.35 6.20 11.65
CA ASP A 112 -10.20 5.03 11.91
C ASP A 112 -9.49 4.01 12.81
N ARG A 113 -8.21 3.74 12.53
CA ARG A 113 -7.38 2.84 13.36
C ARG A 113 -7.22 3.37 14.79
N LEU A 114 -6.96 4.67 14.96
CA LEU A 114 -6.90 5.28 16.27
C LEU A 114 -8.24 5.17 17.01
N GLY A 115 -9.34 5.42 16.32
CA GLY A 115 -10.70 5.25 16.88
C GLY A 115 -10.95 3.84 17.38
N GLN A 116 -10.56 2.83 16.61
CA GLN A 116 -10.71 1.44 17.01
C GLN A 116 -9.81 1.05 18.20
N LEU A 117 -8.58 1.54 18.22
CA LEU A 117 -7.61 1.24 19.30
C LEU A 117 -7.97 1.92 20.61
N THR A 118 -8.49 3.13 20.55
CA THR A 118 -8.79 3.94 21.74
C THR A 118 -10.23 3.84 22.20
N GLY A 119 -11.14 3.37 21.32
CA GLY A 119 -12.57 3.42 21.55
C GLY A 119 -13.16 4.84 21.46
N ASN A 120 -12.39 5.83 20.99
CA ASN A 120 -12.86 7.22 20.88
C ASN A 120 -13.69 7.40 19.58
N PRO A 121 -15.00 7.70 19.68
CA PRO A 121 -15.88 7.88 18.53
C PRO A 121 -15.62 9.17 17.75
N ASP A 122 -14.92 10.15 18.32
CA ASP A 122 -14.70 11.47 17.70
C ASP A 122 -13.92 11.37 16.40
N TYR A 123 -13.02 10.39 16.27
CA TYR A 123 -12.28 10.13 15.03
C TYR A 123 -13.21 9.72 13.89
N LEU A 124 -14.15 8.80 14.15
CA LEU A 124 -15.11 8.37 13.15
C LEU A 124 -16.07 9.50 12.75
N GLU A 125 -16.51 10.28 13.73
CA GLU A 125 -17.38 11.44 13.50
C GLU A 125 -16.67 12.51 12.65
N TYR A 126 -15.38 12.72 12.87
CA TYR A 126 -14.57 13.65 12.08
C TYR A 126 -14.47 13.20 10.62
N ILE A 127 -14.21 11.91 10.38
CA ILE A 127 -14.21 11.30 9.04
C ILE A 127 -15.58 11.49 8.39
N ARG A 128 -16.65 11.17 9.11
CA ARG A 128 -18.04 11.23 8.63
C ARG A 128 -18.41 12.65 8.17
N LYS A 129 -18.10 13.66 8.98
CA LYS A 129 -18.40 15.06 8.65
C LYS A 129 -17.77 15.50 7.33
N TYR A 130 -16.58 15.02 7.02
CA TYR A 130 -15.94 15.33 5.75
C TYR A 130 -16.54 14.54 4.59
N ILE A 131 -16.69 13.23 4.74
CA ILE A 131 -17.16 12.35 3.66
C ILE A 131 -18.61 12.64 3.27
N ASP A 132 -19.44 13.09 4.20
CA ASP A 132 -20.85 13.47 3.93
C ASP A 132 -20.99 14.62 2.91
N TYR A 133 -19.92 15.38 2.60
CA TYR A 133 -19.94 16.33 1.50
C TYR A 133 -19.93 15.67 0.12
N PHE A 134 -19.44 14.45 0.04
CA PHE A 134 -19.18 13.75 -1.20
C PHE A 134 -20.19 12.62 -1.47
N VAL A 135 -21.26 12.58 -0.68
CA VAL A 135 -22.36 11.63 -0.86
C VAL A 135 -23.66 12.28 -0.42
N ASP A 136 -24.76 12.05 -1.17
CA ASP A 136 -26.08 12.46 -0.73
C ASP A 136 -26.77 11.36 0.06
N ASP A 137 -27.99 11.66 0.56
CA ASP A 137 -28.75 10.72 1.39
C ASP A 137 -29.22 9.47 0.62
N ASP A 138 -29.33 9.56 -0.71
CA ASP A 138 -29.64 8.44 -1.59
C ASP A 138 -28.41 7.56 -1.89
N GLY A 139 -27.22 8.01 -1.48
CA GLY A 139 -25.93 7.35 -1.69
C GLY A 139 -25.28 7.64 -3.05
N ASN A 140 -25.64 8.74 -3.70
CA ASN A 140 -24.96 9.16 -4.91
C ASN A 140 -23.62 9.82 -4.59
N TYR A 141 -22.55 9.33 -5.20
CA TYR A 141 -21.21 9.89 -5.09
C TYR A 141 -21.10 11.26 -5.76
N LYS A 142 -20.53 12.23 -5.07
CA LYS A 142 -20.36 13.63 -5.49
C LYS A 142 -18.91 14.13 -5.43
N GLY A 143 -17.95 13.23 -5.27
CA GLY A 143 -16.52 13.58 -5.07
C GLY A 143 -15.79 14.05 -6.32
N GLY A 144 -16.47 14.24 -7.45
CA GLY A 144 -15.86 14.68 -8.68
C GLY A 144 -15.30 13.57 -9.55
N GLY A 145 -14.53 13.94 -10.58
CA GLY A 145 -14.00 13.00 -11.55
C GLY A 145 -12.89 12.12 -10.98
N LEU A 146 -13.01 10.82 -11.19
CA LEU A 146 -11.99 9.82 -10.85
C LEU A 146 -10.96 9.72 -11.99
N THR A 147 -10.20 10.79 -12.20
CA THR A 147 -9.27 10.95 -13.34
C THR A 147 -7.80 10.72 -12.97
N ASN A 148 -7.54 10.51 -11.69
CA ASN A 148 -6.22 10.22 -11.12
C ASN A 148 -6.38 9.18 -10.01
N LEU A 149 -5.40 8.31 -9.83
CA LEU A 149 -5.43 7.27 -8.80
C LEU A 149 -5.55 7.84 -7.38
N ASP A 150 -5.01 9.03 -7.14
CA ASP A 150 -5.11 9.75 -5.86
C ASP A 150 -6.57 9.94 -5.40
N ASN A 151 -7.48 10.10 -6.34
CA ASN A 151 -8.89 10.29 -6.02
C ASN A 151 -9.55 8.98 -5.52
N PHE A 152 -9.04 7.80 -5.90
CA PHE A 152 -9.57 6.53 -5.41
C PHE A 152 -9.22 6.28 -3.94
N MET A 153 -8.06 6.76 -3.47
CA MET A 153 -7.64 6.53 -2.07
C MET A 153 -8.70 7.01 -1.07
N THR A 154 -9.29 8.20 -1.27
CA THR A 154 -10.34 8.73 -0.41
C THR A 154 -11.63 7.90 -0.49
N GLY A 155 -11.81 7.14 -1.56
CA GLY A 155 -12.88 6.16 -1.70
C GLY A 155 -12.89 5.09 -0.61
N SER A 156 -11.73 4.77 -0.03
CA SER A 156 -11.61 3.82 1.09
C SER A 156 -12.41 4.26 2.31
N ALA A 157 -12.56 5.58 2.54
CA ALA A 157 -13.31 6.11 3.67
C ALA A 157 -14.82 5.80 3.59
N PHE A 158 -15.40 5.71 2.39
CA PHE A 158 -16.80 5.24 2.24
C PHE A 158 -16.94 3.79 2.69
N CYS A 159 -15.98 2.93 2.30
CA CYS A 159 -15.98 1.52 2.71
C CYS A 159 -15.87 1.41 4.24
N THR A 160 -14.98 2.18 4.84
CA THR A 160 -14.78 2.24 6.30
C THR A 160 -16.03 2.74 7.01
N LEU A 161 -16.64 3.83 6.56
CA LEU A 161 -17.87 4.36 7.16
C LEU A 161 -19.04 3.36 7.06
N TYR A 162 -19.18 2.64 5.93
CA TYR A 162 -20.16 1.58 5.82
C TYR A 162 -19.91 0.49 6.88
N ALA A 163 -18.66 0.02 6.99
CA ALA A 163 -18.30 -1.01 7.96
C ALA A 163 -18.55 -0.61 9.43
N ARG A 164 -18.36 0.68 9.76
CA ARG A 164 -18.51 1.18 11.14
C ARG A 164 -19.93 1.59 11.49
N THR A 165 -20.75 2.00 10.51
CA THR A 165 -22.09 2.57 10.75
C THR A 165 -23.23 1.71 10.23
N GLY A 166 -22.98 0.80 9.29
CA GLY A 166 -24.02 0.06 8.57
C GLY A 166 -24.89 0.93 7.64
N ASN A 167 -24.52 2.21 7.41
CA ASN A 167 -25.34 3.10 6.60
C ASN A 167 -25.09 2.83 5.11
N GLU A 168 -26.15 2.34 4.44
CA GLU A 168 -26.15 1.92 3.04
C GLU A 168 -25.76 3.04 2.04
N LYS A 169 -25.91 4.31 2.40
CA LYS A 169 -25.48 5.40 1.52
C LYS A 169 -23.99 5.33 1.18
N TYR A 170 -23.15 4.95 2.15
CA TYR A 170 -21.70 4.81 1.94
C TYR A 170 -21.37 3.61 1.07
N LYS A 171 -22.06 2.49 1.25
CA LYS A 171 -21.91 1.32 0.37
C LYS A 171 -22.25 1.64 -1.06
N LYS A 172 -23.38 2.32 -1.30
CA LYS A 172 -23.80 2.72 -2.64
C LYS A 172 -22.76 3.64 -3.31
N ALA A 173 -22.23 4.62 -2.58
CA ALA A 173 -21.17 5.50 -3.08
C ALA A 173 -19.88 4.73 -3.40
N ALA A 174 -19.46 3.81 -2.52
CA ALA A 174 -18.28 2.98 -2.75
C ALA A 174 -18.43 2.10 -4.00
N LEU A 175 -19.62 1.51 -4.24
CA LEU A 175 -19.89 0.72 -5.44
C LEU A 175 -19.89 1.55 -6.73
N GLN A 176 -20.29 2.84 -6.68
CA GLN A 176 -20.16 3.75 -7.82
C GLN A 176 -18.69 4.04 -8.14
N ILE A 177 -17.85 4.23 -7.11
CA ILE A 177 -16.40 4.40 -7.28
C ILE A 177 -15.79 3.10 -7.83
N LEU A 178 -16.21 1.93 -7.32
CA LEU A 178 -15.72 0.63 -7.79
C LEU A 178 -16.03 0.42 -9.28
N LYS A 179 -17.22 0.80 -9.73
CA LYS A 179 -17.59 0.71 -11.13
C LYS A 179 -16.68 1.54 -12.05
N ALA A 180 -16.16 2.66 -11.57
CA ALA A 180 -15.23 3.48 -12.35
C ALA A 180 -13.86 2.81 -12.55
N VAL A 181 -13.53 1.78 -11.79
CA VAL A 181 -12.29 1.00 -11.96
C VAL A 181 -12.31 0.19 -13.25
N ASP A 182 -13.49 -0.30 -13.69
CA ASP A 182 -13.63 -1.14 -14.88
C ASP A 182 -13.16 -0.42 -16.15
N ASP A 183 -13.45 0.87 -16.25
CA ASP A 183 -13.14 1.71 -17.40
C ASP A 183 -11.82 2.50 -17.24
N TYR A 184 -11.13 2.33 -16.09
CA TYR A 184 -9.92 3.08 -15.82
C TYR A 184 -8.74 2.55 -16.64
N PRO A 185 -7.96 3.41 -17.34
CA PRO A 185 -6.91 2.97 -18.24
C PRO A 185 -5.77 2.26 -17.51
N SER A 186 -5.24 1.22 -18.16
CA SER A 186 -4.13 0.43 -17.67
C SER A 186 -3.21 -0.02 -18.81
N SER A 187 -1.97 -0.31 -18.49
CA SER A 187 -1.01 -0.95 -19.37
C SER A 187 -0.47 -2.20 -18.71
N ASP A 188 -0.47 -3.32 -19.44
CA ASP A 188 0.01 -4.61 -18.95
C ASP A 188 -0.61 -5.05 -17.60
N GLY A 189 -1.78 -4.49 -17.26
CA GLY A 189 -2.51 -4.77 -16.02
C GLY A 189 -2.20 -3.85 -14.85
N GLN A 190 -1.30 -2.87 -14.99
CA GLN A 190 -1.11 -1.80 -14.02
C GLN A 190 -1.86 -0.55 -14.47
N PHE A 191 -2.60 0.08 -13.56
CA PHE A 191 -3.33 1.32 -13.84
C PHE A 191 -2.38 2.50 -14.09
N TRP A 192 -2.76 3.36 -15.03
CA TRP A 192 -2.10 4.64 -15.23
C TRP A 192 -2.29 5.52 -14.00
N HIS A 193 -1.28 6.30 -13.63
CA HIS A 193 -1.42 7.19 -12.47
C HIS A 193 -2.49 8.26 -12.70
N GLY A 194 -2.46 8.91 -13.87
CA GLY A 194 -3.53 9.78 -14.36
C GLY A 194 -4.09 9.23 -15.68
N ASN A 195 -5.38 9.38 -15.94
CA ASN A 195 -6.08 8.75 -17.06
C ASN A 195 -5.75 9.33 -18.45
N ARG A 196 -4.80 10.27 -18.56
CA ARG A 196 -4.46 10.95 -19.82
C ARG A 196 -3.16 10.49 -20.47
N SER A 197 -2.34 9.74 -19.75
CA SER A 197 -1.04 9.29 -20.25
C SER A 197 -0.65 7.95 -19.62
N PRO A 198 -0.02 7.04 -20.38
CA PRO A 198 0.32 5.70 -19.92
C PRO A 198 1.55 5.70 -19.02
N ASN A 199 1.50 6.51 -17.97
CA ASN A 199 2.54 6.59 -16.94
C ASN A 199 2.07 5.84 -15.69
N MET A 200 2.75 4.77 -15.34
CA MET A 200 2.51 3.95 -14.16
C MET A 200 3.53 4.34 -13.09
N TRP A 201 3.05 5.00 -12.04
CA TRP A 201 3.87 5.40 -10.91
C TRP A 201 3.63 4.47 -9.72
N ILE A 202 4.68 4.21 -8.97
CA ILE A 202 4.64 3.22 -7.87
C ILE A 202 3.74 3.66 -6.70
N ASP A 203 3.67 4.95 -6.42
CA ASP A 203 2.75 5.54 -5.44
C ASP A 203 1.28 5.34 -5.80
N GLY A 204 0.95 5.42 -7.09
CA GLY A 204 -0.40 5.14 -7.58
C GLY A 204 -0.89 3.73 -7.27
N VAL A 205 0.02 2.77 -7.08
CA VAL A 205 -0.35 1.42 -6.63
C VAL A 205 -0.95 1.46 -5.22
N PHE A 206 -0.42 2.28 -4.31
CA PHE A 206 -1.03 2.47 -3.00
C PHE A 206 -2.44 3.06 -3.14
N MET A 207 -2.60 4.10 -3.92
CA MET A 207 -3.82 4.90 -3.99
C MET A 207 -5.04 4.08 -4.41
N MET A 208 -4.95 3.35 -5.52
CA MET A 208 -6.04 2.52 -6.02
C MET A 208 -6.24 1.26 -5.16
N GLN A 209 -5.13 0.59 -4.79
CA GLN A 209 -5.24 -0.71 -4.12
C GLN A 209 -5.77 -0.58 -2.69
N MET A 210 -5.51 0.51 -1.98
CA MET A 210 -6.12 0.75 -0.67
C MET A 210 -7.65 0.82 -0.76
N PHE A 211 -8.18 1.50 -1.79
CA PHE A 211 -9.62 1.49 -2.05
C PHE A 211 -10.14 0.07 -2.33
N LEU A 212 -9.49 -0.65 -3.25
CA LEU A 212 -9.89 -2.02 -3.61
C LEU A 212 -9.84 -2.96 -2.39
N ILE A 213 -8.79 -2.89 -1.59
CA ILE A 213 -8.65 -3.68 -0.35
C ILE A 213 -9.83 -3.41 0.59
N ARG A 214 -10.14 -2.15 0.87
CA ARG A 214 -11.25 -1.79 1.76
C ARG A 214 -12.62 -2.12 1.17
N CYS A 215 -12.79 -1.96 -0.13
CA CYS A 215 -14.02 -2.34 -0.82
C CYS A 215 -14.27 -3.85 -0.73
N GLY A 216 -13.28 -4.67 -1.08
CA GLY A 216 -13.36 -6.12 -0.97
C GLY A 216 -13.55 -6.62 0.46
N GLN A 217 -12.98 -5.91 1.45
CA GLN A 217 -13.08 -6.27 2.86
C GLN A 217 -14.44 -5.93 3.48
N TYR A 218 -15.04 -4.81 3.12
CA TYR A 218 -16.19 -4.25 3.85
C TYR A 218 -17.47 -4.14 3.03
N VAL A 219 -17.37 -3.97 1.71
CA VAL A 219 -18.52 -3.64 0.85
C VAL A 219 -19.01 -4.85 0.07
N GLY A 220 -18.08 -5.59 -0.53
CA GLY A 220 -18.33 -6.75 -1.37
C GLY A 220 -17.40 -6.81 -2.58
N GLU A 221 -17.76 -7.63 -3.58
CA GLU A 221 -16.96 -7.86 -4.78
C GLU A 221 -15.51 -8.29 -4.45
N THR A 222 -15.37 -9.10 -3.40
CA THR A 222 -14.08 -9.45 -2.77
C THR A 222 -13.10 -10.04 -3.76
N ASP A 223 -13.52 -11.02 -4.57
CA ASP A 223 -12.67 -11.68 -5.55
C ASP A 223 -12.19 -10.70 -6.63
N TYR A 224 -13.08 -9.86 -7.14
CA TYR A 224 -12.73 -8.84 -8.12
C TYR A 224 -11.71 -7.85 -7.55
N CYS A 225 -11.99 -7.33 -6.36
CA CYS A 225 -11.13 -6.35 -5.69
C CYS A 225 -9.74 -6.91 -5.41
N TYR A 226 -9.66 -8.11 -4.84
CA TYR A 226 -8.38 -8.70 -4.44
C TYR A 226 -7.58 -9.18 -5.65
N ASN A 227 -8.21 -9.82 -6.65
CA ASN A 227 -7.53 -10.21 -7.88
C ASN A 227 -6.98 -8.98 -8.64
N THR A 228 -7.74 -7.89 -8.69
CA THR A 228 -7.30 -6.65 -9.32
C THR A 228 -6.13 -6.02 -8.57
N ALA A 229 -6.18 -5.97 -7.24
CA ALA A 229 -5.07 -5.50 -6.42
C ALA A 229 -3.81 -6.36 -6.58
N CYS A 230 -3.95 -7.69 -6.55
CA CYS A 230 -2.84 -8.63 -6.77
C CYS A 230 -2.17 -8.40 -8.13
N ARG A 231 -2.97 -8.31 -9.20
CA ARG A 231 -2.47 -8.05 -10.55
C ARG A 231 -1.64 -6.76 -10.61
N ASN A 232 -2.13 -5.67 -10.02
CA ASN A 232 -1.42 -4.40 -10.00
C ASN A 232 -0.09 -4.46 -9.24
N VAL A 233 -0.10 -5.01 -8.02
CA VAL A 233 1.11 -5.19 -7.19
C VAL A 233 2.15 -6.04 -7.94
N ILE A 234 1.72 -7.15 -8.53
CA ILE A 234 2.63 -8.04 -9.26
C ILE A 234 3.19 -7.40 -10.52
N THR A 235 2.35 -6.66 -11.26
CA THR A 235 2.80 -5.99 -12.48
C THR A 235 3.78 -4.87 -12.16
N ALA A 236 3.50 -4.06 -11.13
CA ALA A 236 4.42 -3.04 -10.66
C ALA A 236 5.79 -3.64 -10.29
N ALA A 237 5.81 -4.73 -9.51
CA ALA A 237 7.05 -5.41 -9.16
C ALA A 237 7.79 -5.95 -10.39
N ARG A 238 7.07 -6.51 -11.37
CA ARG A 238 7.69 -7.06 -12.59
C ARG A 238 8.42 -6.00 -13.41
N HIS A 239 7.88 -4.78 -13.49
CA HIS A 239 8.48 -3.68 -14.23
C HIS A 239 9.53 -2.93 -13.43
N LEU A 240 9.32 -2.74 -12.13
CA LEU A 240 10.04 -1.75 -11.33
C LEU A 240 10.95 -2.35 -10.26
N GLN A 241 10.71 -3.59 -9.80
CA GLN A 241 11.56 -4.15 -8.74
C GLN A 241 12.89 -4.65 -9.29
N ARG A 242 13.96 -4.06 -8.81
CA ARG A 242 15.35 -4.38 -9.15
C ARG A 242 15.78 -5.70 -8.46
N PRO A 243 16.88 -6.35 -8.92
CA PRO A 243 17.42 -7.54 -8.28
C PRO A 243 17.81 -7.35 -6.81
N ASP A 244 18.22 -6.13 -6.40
CA ASP A 244 18.55 -5.76 -5.03
C ASP A 244 17.30 -5.55 -4.15
N GLY A 245 16.10 -5.63 -4.74
CA GLY A 245 14.82 -5.49 -4.06
C GLY A 245 14.28 -4.07 -4.00
N LEU A 246 15.07 -3.06 -4.37
CA LEU A 246 14.61 -1.69 -4.51
C LEU A 246 13.64 -1.57 -5.69
N VAL A 247 12.74 -0.58 -5.63
CA VAL A 247 11.69 -0.39 -6.62
C VAL A 247 11.83 0.99 -7.25
N LEU A 248 12.00 1.05 -8.56
CA LEU A 248 12.05 2.29 -9.33
C LEU A 248 10.71 3.04 -9.22
N HIS A 249 10.74 4.36 -9.39
CA HIS A 249 9.56 5.18 -9.20
C HIS A 249 8.47 4.91 -10.25
N ALA A 250 8.84 4.79 -11.54
CA ALA A 250 7.86 4.78 -12.61
C ALA A 250 8.30 4.03 -13.86
N TRP A 251 7.31 3.64 -14.68
CA TRP A 251 7.51 3.19 -16.04
C TRP A 251 6.40 3.72 -16.95
N THR A 252 6.67 3.73 -18.28
CA THR A 252 5.72 4.18 -19.29
C THR A 252 5.81 3.32 -20.55
N THR A 253 4.71 3.18 -21.27
CA THR A 253 4.68 2.56 -22.61
C THR A 253 4.95 3.55 -23.73
N GLU A 254 5.10 4.86 -23.41
CA GLU A 254 5.40 5.93 -24.36
C GLU A 254 6.66 6.70 -23.93
N PRO A 255 7.85 6.04 -23.89
CA PRO A 255 9.06 6.66 -23.37
C PRO A 255 9.49 7.90 -24.14
N GLU A 256 9.18 7.99 -25.44
CA GLU A 256 9.49 9.15 -26.27
C GLU A 256 8.77 10.42 -25.82
N LYS A 257 7.59 10.28 -25.18
CA LYS A 257 6.78 11.40 -24.67
C LYS A 257 7.10 11.76 -23.22
N ALA A 258 7.75 10.88 -22.48
CA ALA A 258 8.09 11.07 -21.07
C ALA A 258 9.53 11.54 -20.90
N THR A 259 9.73 12.79 -20.47
CA THR A 259 11.09 13.37 -20.33
C THR A 259 11.94 12.70 -19.26
N TRP A 260 11.31 12.09 -18.27
CA TRP A 260 11.94 11.39 -17.15
C TRP A 260 12.32 9.94 -17.47
N ALA A 261 11.74 9.35 -18.52
CA ALA A 261 11.90 7.94 -18.82
C ALA A 261 13.14 7.68 -19.69
N ASP A 262 13.84 6.61 -19.40
CA ASP A 262 14.80 6.02 -20.32
C ASP A 262 14.11 5.65 -21.63
N LYS A 263 14.69 6.05 -22.75
CA LYS A 263 14.06 5.94 -24.08
C LYS A 263 13.97 4.51 -24.61
N GLN A 264 14.73 3.58 -24.07
CA GLN A 264 14.73 2.18 -24.49
C GLN A 264 13.84 1.31 -23.59
N THR A 265 13.91 1.55 -22.29
CA THR A 265 13.22 0.72 -21.28
C THR A 265 11.90 1.29 -20.79
N GLY A 266 11.70 2.61 -20.92
CA GLY A 266 10.54 3.30 -20.37
C GLY A 266 10.59 3.50 -18.85
N LEU A 267 11.70 3.15 -18.20
CA LEU A 267 11.84 3.19 -16.74
C LEU A 267 12.35 4.56 -16.26
N SER A 268 11.95 4.95 -15.06
CA SER A 268 12.62 6.04 -14.34
C SER A 268 13.99 5.58 -13.84
N PRO A 269 14.99 6.49 -13.75
CA PRO A 269 16.34 6.10 -13.36
C PRO A 269 16.51 5.89 -11.85
N GLU A 270 15.75 6.59 -11.00
CA GLU A 270 15.97 6.63 -9.56
C GLU A 270 14.94 5.85 -8.76
N VAL A 271 15.34 5.49 -7.53
CA VAL A 271 14.46 4.99 -6.48
C VAL A 271 14.09 6.14 -5.55
N TRP A 272 12.88 6.61 -5.66
CA TRP A 272 12.32 7.64 -4.78
C TRP A 272 11.77 7.01 -3.49
N SER A 273 12.31 7.39 -2.34
CA SER A 273 11.98 6.75 -1.06
C SER A 273 10.50 6.87 -0.67
N GLU A 274 9.85 7.99 -1.00
CA GLU A 274 8.43 8.19 -0.71
C GLU A 274 7.56 7.26 -1.55
N GLY A 275 7.79 7.18 -2.88
CA GLY A 275 7.07 6.25 -3.75
C GLY A 275 7.24 4.80 -3.31
N MET A 276 8.47 4.42 -2.98
CA MET A 276 8.77 3.11 -2.42
C MET A 276 8.09 2.88 -1.06
N GLY A 277 7.97 3.94 -0.25
CA GLY A 277 7.24 3.93 1.01
C GLY A 277 5.77 3.60 0.83
N TRP A 278 5.09 4.24 -0.12
CA TRP A 278 3.69 3.94 -0.45
C TRP A 278 3.49 2.48 -0.84
N TYR A 279 4.38 1.97 -1.69
CA TYR A 279 4.30 0.56 -2.10
C TYR A 279 4.56 -0.41 -0.93
N THR A 280 5.49 -0.07 -0.05
CA THR A 280 5.78 -0.83 1.17
C THR A 280 4.60 -0.86 2.14
N LEU A 281 3.75 0.16 2.14
CA LEU A 281 2.55 0.22 2.96
C LEU A 281 1.40 -0.63 2.40
N VAL A 282 1.17 -0.60 1.08
CA VAL A 282 0.01 -1.29 0.49
C VAL A 282 0.17 -2.81 0.43
N VAL A 283 1.39 -3.30 0.22
CA VAL A 283 1.61 -4.75 0.07
C VAL A 283 1.23 -5.53 1.33
N PRO A 284 1.63 -5.15 2.56
CA PRO A 284 1.18 -5.82 3.78
C PRO A 284 -0.32 -5.64 4.05
N GLU A 285 -0.94 -4.53 3.65
CA GLU A 285 -2.40 -4.36 3.73
C GLU A 285 -3.12 -5.41 2.88
N LEU A 286 -2.65 -5.64 1.66
CA LEU A 286 -3.19 -6.68 0.79
C LEU A 286 -2.95 -8.08 1.38
N LEU A 287 -1.75 -8.39 1.84
CA LEU A 287 -1.42 -9.68 2.46
C LEU A 287 -2.23 -9.95 3.73
N ALA A 288 -2.64 -8.90 4.46
CA ALA A 288 -3.43 -9.04 5.68
C ALA A 288 -4.86 -9.53 5.43
N VAL A 289 -5.42 -9.23 4.26
CA VAL A 289 -6.79 -9.60 3.89
C VAL A 289 -6.86 -10.78 2.91
N LEU A 290 -5.78 -11.00 2.16
CA LEU A 290 -5.72 -12.04 1.16
C LEU A 290 -5.60 -13.42 1.83
N PRO A 291 -6.45 -14.40 1.49
CA PRO A 291 -6.28 -15.76 2.00
C PRO A 291 -4.90 -16.35 1.64
N GLU A 292 -4.25 -17.04 2.57
CA GLU A 292 -2.95 -17.70 2.28
C GLU A 292 -3.05 -18.75 1.14
N THR A 293 -4.27 -19.24 0.85
CA THR A 293 -4.57 -20.15 -0.26
C THR A 293 -4.72 -19.44 -1.60
N HIS A 294 -4.74 -18.11 -1.63
CA HIS A 294 -4.85 -17.35 -2.87
C HIS A 294 -3.64 -17.64 -3.78
N PRO A 295 -3.84 -17.86 -5.11
CA PRO A 295 -2.76 -18.24 -6.03
C PRO A 295 -1.56 -17.28 -6.02
N ASP A 296 -1.81 -16.00 -5.83
CA ASP A 296 -0.78 -14.95 -5.86
C ASP A 296 -0.18 -14.63 -4.49
N TYR A 297 -0.70 -15.18 -3.37
CA TYR A 297 -0.26 -14.83 -2.03
C TYR A 297 1.26 -14.94 -1.85
N ASN A 298 1.83 -16.07 -2.23
CA ASN A 298 3.26 -16.31 -2.09
C ASN A 298 4.11 -15.40 -2.96
N LYS A 299 3.65 -15.12 -4.17
CA LYS A 299 4.35 -14.21 -5.09
C LYS A 299 4.41 -12.79 -4.52
N ILE A 300 3.31 -12.32 -3.95
CA ILE A 300 3.24 -11.01 -3.30
C ILE A 300 4.10 -10.97 -2.04
N LEU A 301 4.09 -12.04 -1.24
CA LEU A 301 4.96 -12.16 -0.07
C LEU A 301 6.45 -12.13 -0.45
N ASP A 302 6.85 -12.81 -1.51
CA ASP A 302 8.23 -12.80 -2.01
C ASP A 302 8.66 -11.39 -2.49
N ILE A 303 7.77 -10.68 -3.20
CA ILE A 303 7.97 -9.29 -3.60
C ILE A 303 8.22 -8.42 -2.36
N TYR A 304 7.39 -8.56 -1.33
CA TYR A 304 7.50 -7.79 -0.09
C TYR A 304 8.81 -8.08 0.66
N ILE A 305 9.17 -9.35 0.80
CA ILE A 305 10.42 -9.75 1.46
C ILE A 305 11.64 -9.17 0.74
N LYS A 306 11.68 -9.23 -0.60
CA LYS A 306 12.77 -8.64 -1.39
C LYS A 306 12.85 -7.13 -1.18
N MET A 307 11.72 -6.45 -1.21
CA MET A 307 11.64 -5.01 -1.00
C MET A 307 12.14 -4.62 0.41
N CYS A 308 11.72 -5.33 1.45
CA CYS A 308 12.19 -5.08 2.82
C CYS A 308 13.71 -5.27 2.95
N ARG A 309 14.28 -6.24 2.26
CA ARG A 309 15.75 -6.45 2.23
C ARG A 309 16.47 -5.31 1.50
N GLY A 310 15.93 -4.87 0.36
CA GLY A 310 16.45 -3.73 -0.38
C GLY A 310 16.44 -2.45 0.47
N LEU A 311 15.30 -2.12 1.07
CA LEU A 311 15.19 -0.97 1.99
C LEU A 311 16.18 -1.05 3.15
N LYS A 312 16.33 -2.23 3.75
CA LYS A 312 17.28 -2.44 4.85
C LYS A 312 18.73 -2.19 4.43
N SER A 313 19.08 -2.52 3.19
CA SER A 313 20.46 -2.35 2.68
C SER A 313 20.87 -0.89 2.51
N VAL A 314 19.92 0.00 2.22
CA VAL A 314 20.13 1.43 1.98
C VAL A 314 19.69 2.34 3.14
N GLN A 315 19.29 1.73 4.27
CA GLN A 315 18.94 2.47 5.47
C GLN A 315 20.19 3.17 6.06
N ASP A 316 20.10 4.47 6.29
CA ASP A 316 21.17 5.23 6.96
C ASP A 316 21.37 4.72 8.38
N LYS A 317 22.61 4.30 8.69
CA LYS A 317 22.92 3.66 9.97
C LYS A 317 22.95 4.63 11.15
N SER A 318 23.13 5.91 10.88
CA SER A 318 23.25 6.94 11.91
C SER A 318 21.89 7.47 12.35
N THR A 319 20.96 7.61 11.42
CA THR A 319 19.64 8.19 11.64
C THR A 319 18.51 7.16 11.66
N GLY A 320 18.74 5.97 11.08
CA GLY A 320 17.69 4.97 10.85
C GLY A 320 16.70 5.33 9.75
N GLY A 321 16.88 6.48 9.07
CA GLY A 321 16.05 6.95 7.98
C GLY A 321 16.54 6.56 6.59
N TRP A 322 15.92 7.12 5.57
CA TRP A 322 16.29 6.96 4.17
C TRP A 322 16.43 8.33 3.51
N PHE A 323 17.35 8.46 2.59
CA PHE A 323 17.43 9.64 1.74
C PHE A 323 16.25 9.69 0.77
N MET A 324 15.89 10.89 0.28
CA MET A 324 14.76 11.06 -0.64
C MET A 324 14.98 10.27 -1.94
N VAL A 325 16.20 10.25 -2.44
CA VAL A 325 16.68 9.36 -3.51
C VAL A 325 17.70 8.44 -2.87
N VAL A 326 17.47 7.14 -2.90
CA VAL A 326 18.21 6.15 -2.10
C VAL A 326 19.39 5.54 -2.83
N ASP A 327 19.54 5.74 -4.15
CA ASP A 327 20.61 5.23 -5.00
C ASP A 327 21.29 6.29 -5.87
#